data_b310236880ab567a793e5165e98f8e5f
#
_entry.id   b310236880ab567a793e5165e98f8e5f
#
_cell.length_a   1.000
_cell.length_b   1.000
_cell.length_c   1.000
_cell.angle_alpha   90.00
_cell.angle_beta   90.00
_cell.angle_gamma   90.00
#
_symmetry.space_group_name_H-M   'P 1'
#
loop_
_entity.id
_entity.type
_entity.pdbx_description
1 polymer ?
#
loop_
_entity_poly.entity_id
_entity_poly.type
_entity_poly.pdbx_seq_one_letter_code
_entity_poly.pdbx_strand_id
1 'polypeptide(L)'
;VPDSVEEQIELAFRRLGAVLVHEGLGFEDLVELVSYHVRIDEQLGAFREIKARCITREFPAWTILGVASLARPNLLVEIKAVAAAWVHGGRDADCIAR
;
A
#
# COMPACT_ATOMS: atom_id res chain seq x y z
N VAL A 1 10.86 10.61 -8.31
CA VAL A 1 11.03 9.54 -7.30
C VAL A 1 11.90 10.07 -6.18
N PRO A 2 11.43 10.03 -4.91
CA PRO A 2 12.25 10.45 -3.78
C PRO A 2 13.53 9.63 -3.67
N ASP A 3 14.60 10.25 -3.15
CA ASP A 3 15.88 9.57 -2.98
C ASP A 3 15.89 8.60 -1.80
N SER A 4 15.19 8.94 -0.73
CA SER A 4 15.14 8.13 0.48
C SER A 4 14.09 7.04 0.35
N VAL A 5 14.40 5.83 0.79
CA VAL A 5 13.45 4.73 0.77
C VAL A 5 12.25 5.02 1.70
N GLU A 6 12.50 5.67 2.83
CA GLU A 6 11.41 6.04 3.74
C GLU A 6 10.45 7.01 3.06
N GLU A 7 10.97 7.98 2.33
CA GLU A 7 10.14 8.92 1.59
C GLU A 7 9.35 8.23 0.49
N GLN A 8 9.96 7.26 -0.19
CA GLN A 8 9.25 6.48 -1.21
C GLN A 8 8.10 5.68 -0.58
N ILE A 9 8.33 5.07 0.57
CA ILE A 9 7.30 4.31 1.28
C ILE A 9 6.17 5.23 1.71
N GLU A 10 6.52 6.36 2.32
CA GLU A 10 5.51 7.33 2.76
C GLU A 10 4.69 7.86 1.60
N LEU A 11 5.33 8.16 0.48
CA LEU A 11 4.64 8.63 -0.71
C LEU A 11 3.70 7.55 -1.26
N ALA A 12 4.13 6.29 -1.27
CA ALA A 12 3.29 5.18 -1.73
C ALA A 12 2.01 5.06 -0.90
N PHE A 13 2.14 5.12 0.43
CA PHE A 13 0.96 5.08 1.30
C PHE A 13 0.10 6.32 1.17
N ARG A 14 0.69 7.48 1.00
CA ARG A 14 -0.06 8.72 0.80
C ARG A 14 -0.88 8.66 -0.48
N ARG A 15 -0.31 8.16 -1.55
CA ARG A 15 -1.02 8.00 -2.82
C ARG A 15 -2.14 6.97 -2.72
N LEU A 16 -1.88 5.87 -2.03
CA LEU A 16 -2.92 4.87 -1.77
C LEU A 16 -4.07 5.50 -0.98
N GLY A 17 -3.73 6.24 0.08
CA GLY A 17 -4.74 6.93 0.89
C GLY A 17 -5.57 7.92 0.06
N ALA A 18 -4.93 8.64 -0.85
CA ALA A 18 -5.63 9.61 -1.71
C ALA A 18 -6.60 8.90 -2.66
N VAL A 19 -6.20 7.76 -3.23
CA VAL A 19 -7.10 6.97 -4.09
C VAL A 19 -8.28 6.46 -3.30
N LEU A 20 -8.03 5.93 -2.10
CA LEU A 20 -9.10 5.44 -1.24
C LEU A 20 -10.11 6.53 -0.90
N VAL A 21 -9.63 7.70 -0.50
CA VAL A 21 -10.49 8.84 -0.17
C VAL A 21 -11.33 9.26 -1.38
N HIS A 22 -10.72 9.29 -2.56
CA HIS A 22 -11.42 9.63 -3.80
C HIS A 22 -12.59 8.67 -4.06
N GLU A 23 -12.45 7.41 -3.65
CA GLU A 23 -13.50 6.41 -3.81
C GLU A 23 -14.45 6.33 -2.60
N GLY A 24 -14.30 7.24 -1.64
CA GLY A 24 -15.12 7.23 -0.44
C GLY A 24 -14.71 6.16 0.56
N LEU A 25 -13.46 5.70 0.51
CA LEU A 25 -12.95 4.62 1.34
C LEU A 25 -11.82 5.11 2.24
N GLY A 26 -11.37 4.23 3.13
CA GLY A 26 -10.22 4.48 3.97
C GLY A 26 -9.34 3.23 4.04
N PHE A 27 -8.25 3.31 4.78
CA PHE A 27 -7.35 2.17 4.95
C PHE A 27 -8.04 0.97 5.60
N GLU A 28 -9.06 1.19 6.40
CA GLU A 28 -9.85 0.13 7.04
C GLU A 28 -10.64 -0.70 6.03
N ASP A 29 -10.78 -0.22 4.80
CA ASP A 29 -11.50 -0.94 3.74
C ASP A 29 -10.58 -1.82 2.90
N LEU A 30 -9.28 -1.82 3.18
CA LEU A 30 -8.33 -2.67 2.49
C LEU A 30 -8.56 -4.14 2.85
N VAL A 31 -8.63 -5.00 1.84
CA VAL A 31 -8.75 -6.45 2.04
C VAL A 31 -7.47 -7.17 1.67
N GLU A 32 -6.68 -6.60 0.78
CA GLU A 32 -5.40 -7.19 0.37
C GLU A 32 -4.38 -6.09 0.10
N LEU A 33 -3.17 -6.32 0.55
CA LEU A 33 -2.04 -5.44 0.30
C LEU A 33 -0.88 -6.29 -0.22
N VAL A 34 -0.33 -5.93 -1.37
CA VAL A 34 0.86 -6.57 -1.92
C VAL A 34 1.93 -5.49 -2.05
N SER A 35 3.10 -5.76 -1.50
CA SER A 35 4.20 -4.82 -1.58
C SER A 35 5.41 -5.48 -2.23
N TYR A 36 6.04 -4.75 -3.14
CA TYR A 36 7.19 -5.18 -3.91
C TYR A 36 8.39 -4.33 -3.52
N HIS A 37 9.49 -4.97 -3.17
CA HIS A 37 10.65 -4.28 -2.60
C HIS A 37 11.94 -4.66 -3.30
N VAL A 38 12.66 -3.67 -3.79
CA VAL A 38 14.04 -3.83 -4.23
C VAL A 38 14.91 -3.73 -2.98
N ARG A 39 15.79 -4.70 -2.77
CA ARG A 39 16.60 -4.80 -1.55
C ARG A 39 15.72 -4.83 -0.29
N ILE A 40 14.86 -5.81 -0.25
CA ILE A 40 13.83 -5.93 0.80
C ILE A 40 14.39 -5.86 2.22
N ASP A 41 15.56 -6.44 2.45
CA ASP A 41 16.17 -6.49 3.78
C ASP A 41 16.45 -5.09 4.33
N GLU A 42 16.68 -4.11 3.47
CA GLU A 42 16.96 -2.73 3.87
C GLU A 42 15.70 -1.93 4.15
N GLN A 43 14.53 -2.47 3.83
CA GLN A 43 13.28 -1.73 3.89
C GLN A 43 12.30 -2.21 4.95
N LEU A 44 12.42 -3.46 5.39
CA LEU A 44 11.36 -4.09 6.20
C LEU A 44 11.00 -3.30 7.45
N GLY A 45 12.00 -2.82 8.18
CA GLY A 45 11.76 -2.07 9.40
C GLY A 45 10.97 -0.79 9.15
N ALA A 46 11.43 0.00 8.19
CA ALA A 46 10.79 1.26 7.84
C ALA A 46 9.39 1.02 7.26
N PHE A 47 9.24 0.01 6.40
CA PHE A 47 7.96 -0.30 5.80
C PHE A 47 6.92 -0.70 6.85
N ARG A 48 7.29 -1.58 7.77
CA ARG A 48 6.37 -2.02 8.83
C ARG A 48 5.96 -0.87 9.73
N GLU A 49 6.89 0.01 10.05
CA GLU A 49 6.60 1.17 10.88
C GLU A 49 5.63 2.12 10.20
N ILE A 50 5.87 2.45 8.95
CA ILE A 50 5.01 3.38 8.21
C ILE A 50 3.64 2.75 7.97
N LYS A 51 3.62 1.46 7.60
CA LYS A 51 2.38 0.71 7.43
C LYS A 51 1.54 0.72 8.70
N ALA A 52 2.18 0.52 9.86
CA ALA A 52 1.48 0.50 11.14
C ALA A 52 0.85 1.84 11.49
N ARG A 53 1.41 2.95 11.02
CA ARG A 53 0.83 4.28 11.23
C ARG A 53 -0.41 4.51 10.36
N CYS A 54 -0.46 3.87 9.20
CA CYS A 54 -1.56 4.07 8.26
C CYS A 54 -2.69 3.05 8.47
N ILE A 55 -2.34 1.80 8.72
CA ILE A 55 -3.31 0.71 8.87
C ILE A 55 -3.32 0.30 10.34
N THR A 56 -4.31 0.80 11.07
CA THR A 56 -4.39 0.64 12.52
C THR A 56 -5.44 -0.34 12.97
N ARG A 57 -6.33 -0.74 12.07
CA ARG A 57 -7.41 -1.69 12.36
C ARG A 57 -7.87 -2.34 11.07
N GLU A 58 -8.64 -3.41 11.16
CA GLU A 58 -9.16 -4.13 9.98
C GLU A 58 -8.02 -4.51 9.04
N PHE A 59 -7.02 -5.22 9.60
CA PHE A 59 -5.78 -5.50 8.89
C PHE A 59 -6.03 -6.36 7.65
N PRO A 60 -5.56 -5.90 6.48
CA PRO A 60 -5.69 -6.70 5.25
C PRO A 60 -4.71 -7.85 5.23
N ALA A 61 -4.97 -8.84 4.37
CA ALA A 61 -3.94 -9.82 4.03
C ALA A 61 -2.78 -9.09 3.36
N TRP A 62 -1.56 -9.39 3.78
CA TRP A 62 -0.38 -8.72 3.26
C TRP A 62 0.59 -9.74 2.69
N THR A 63 0.91 -9.57 1.40
CA THR A 63 1.96 -10.32 0.72
C THR A 63 3.12 -9.38 0.47
N ILE A 64 4.31 -9.77 0.89
CA ILE A 64 5.51 -8.96 0.74
C ILE A 64 6.51 -9.73 -0.12
N LEU A 65 7.04 -9.08 -1.17
CA LEU A 65 7.89 -9.73 -2.15
C LEU A 65 9.15 -8.92 -2.40
N GLY A 66 10.30 -9.60 -2.35
CA GLY A 66 11.54 -9.02 -2.82
C GLY A 66 11.64 -9.20 -4.32
N VAL A 67 12.01 -8.16 -5.04
CA VAL A 67 12.15 -8.17 -6.49
C VAL A 67 13.51 -7.61 -6.90
N ALA A 68 13.99 -8.01 -8.06
CA ALA A 68 15.28 -7.56 -8.56
C ALA A 68 15.25 -6.09 -8.97
N SER A 69 14.14 -5.64 -9.57
CA SER A 69 13.99 -4.27 -10.04
C SER A 69 12.51 -3.95 -10.22
N LEU A 70 12.22 -2.66 -10.30
CA LEU A 70 10.89 -2.16 -10.63
C LEU A 70 10.96 -1.36 -11.92
N ALA A 71 9.85 -0.75 -12.31
CA ALA A 71 9.73 -0.11 -13.62
C ALA A 71 10.72 1.04 -13.85
N ARG A 72 11.19 1.69 -12.77
CA ARG A 72 12.17 2.78 -12.86
C ARG A 72 13.42 2.43 -12.06
N PRO A 73 14.60 2.88 -12.52
CA PRO A 73 15.88 2.48 -11.88
C PRO A 73 15.99 2.82 -10.39
N ASN A 74 15.45 3.94 -9.95
CA ASN A 74 15.53 4.36 -8.53
C ASN A 74 14.27 4.07 -7.75
N LEU A 75 13.32 3.38 -8.33
CA LEU A 75 12.10 3.00 -7.62
C LEU A 75 12.40 1.76 -6.78
N LEU A 76 12.23 1.87 -5.47
CA LEU A 76 12.61 0.83 -4.51
C LEU A 76 11.42 0.11 -3.90
N VAL A 77 10.21 0.66 -4.02
CA VAL A 77 9.02 0.05 -3.45
C VAL A 77 7.81 0.33 -4.33
N GLU A 78 6.93 -0.65 -4.41
CA GLU A 78 5.64 -0.50 -5.09
C GLU A 78 4.58 -1.21 -4.28
N ILE A 79 3.40 -0.62 -4.18
CA ILE A 79 2.29 -1.18 -3.43
C ILE A 79 1.11 -1.40 -4.38
N LYS A 80 0.51 -2.57 -4.27
CA LYS A 80 -0.76 -2.89 -4.91
C LYS A 80 -1.75 -3.22 -3.81
N ALA A 81 -2.95 -2.66 -3.89
CA ALA A 81 -3.95 -2.89 -2.86
C ALA A 81 -5.31 -3.15 -3.50
N VAL A 82 -6.10 -3.96 -2.80
CA VAL A 82 -7.50 -4.18 -3.14
C VAL A 82 -8.32 -3.75 -1.93
N ALA A 83 -9.31 -2.91 -2.18
CA ALA A 83 -10.23 -2.46 -1.15
C ALA A 83 -11.65 -2.82 -1.57
N ALA A 84 -12.49 -3.12 -0.60
CA ALA A 84 -13.89 -3.42 -0.84
C ALA A 84 -14.73 -2.55 0.08
N ALA A 85 -15.69 -1.86 -0.52
CA ALA A 85 -16.61 -1.03 0.23
C ALA A 85 -17.87 -1.83 0.52
N TRP A 86 -18.29 -1.83 1.78
CA TRP A 86 -19.58 -2.38 2.14
C TRP A 86 -20.64 -1.28 1.96
N VAL A 87 -21.58 -1.53 1.09
CA VAL A 87 -22.64 -0.57 0.79
C VAL A 87 -23.96 -1.13 1.29
N HIS A 88 -24.80 -0.25 1.86
CA HIS A 88 -26.16 -0.64 2.26
C HIS A 88 -26.89 -1.27 1.07
N GLY A 89 -27.54 -2.42 1.32
CA GLY A 89 -28.18 -3.19 0.26
C GLY A 89 -27.34 -4.35 -0.23
N GLY A 90 -26.18 -4.56 0.38
CA GLY A 90 -25.33 -5.71 0.11
C GLY A 90 -24.55 -5.65 -1.19
N ARG A 91 -24.34 -4.45 -1.71
CA ARG A 91 -23.53 -4.29 -2.92
C ARG A 91 -22.13 -3.84 -2.54
N ASP A 92 -21.15 -4.54 -3.07
CA ASP A 92 -19.73 -4.21 -2.88
C ASP A 92 -19.22 -3.43 -4.07
N ALA A 93 -18.28 -2.54 -3.79
CA ALA A 93 -17.51 -1.87 -4.82
C ALA A 93 -16.05 -2.15 -4.58
N ASP A 94 -15.35 -2.68 -5.56
CA ASP A 94 -13.93 -2.99 -5.45
C ASP A 94 -13.10 -1.87 -6.03
N CYS A 95 -11.98 -1.59 -5.38
CA CYS A 95 -11.04 -0.57 -5.82
C CYS A 95 -9.64 -1.19 -5.81
N ILE A 96 -8.87 -0.97 -6.88
CA ILE A 96 -7.48 -1.41 -6.97
C ILE A 96 -6.61 -0.17 -7.11
N ALA A 97 -5.59 -0.05 -6.23
CA ALA A 97 -4.68 1.08 -6.21
C ALA A 97 -3.23 0.59 -6.18
N ARG A 98 -2.35 1.36 -6.80
CA ARG A 98 -0.92 1.06 -6.86
C ARG A 98 -0.10 2.26 -6.46
#